data_1a727830795fe9897ac0ab7819ebb2ed
#
_entry.id   1a727830795fe9897ac0ab7819ebb2ed
#
_cell.length_a   1.000
_cell.length_b   1.000
_cell.length_c   1.000
_cell.angle_alpha   90.00
_cell.angle_beta   90.00
_cell.angle_gamma   90.00
#
_symmetry.space_group_name_H-M   'P 1'
#
loop_
_entity.id
_entity.type
_entity.pdbx_description
1 polymer ?
#
loop_
_entity_poly.entity_id
_entity_poly.type
_entity_poly.pdbx_seq_one_letter_code
_entity_poly.pdbx_strand_id
1 'polypeptide(L)'
;MPRISTRVIVDVDNTSEAEFAVEVFYNTVDNYGWIEGRIEIQYGENSYEFEAKVYDTPSHNGIDDGCISKLYVKDIMTDTEVIGYDRGWYLEPHCPQEYAALNALLTIFDTPQEWEVLD
;
A
#
# COMPACT_ATOMS: atom_id res chain seq x y z
N MET A 1 3.97 17.91 -8.57
CA MET A 1 3.61 16.52 -8.87
C MET A 1 2.16 16.28 -8.53
N PRO A 2 1.36 15.81 -9.49
CA PRO A 2 -0.02 15.47 -9.14
C PRO A 2 -0.04 14.32 -8.12
N ARG A 3 -0.94 14.42 -7.18
CA ARG A 3 -1.17 13.38 -6.20
C ARG A 3 -2.60 12.92 -6.32
N ILE A 4 -2.81 11.64 -6.19
CA ILE A 4 -4.15 11.05 -6.17
C ILE A 4 -4.34 10.32 -4.86
N SER A 5 -5.58 10.23 -4.42
CA SER A 5 -5.91 9.64 -3.14
C SER A 5 -7.16 8.79 -3.26
N THR A 6 -7.22 7.74 -2.49
CA THR A 6 -8.42 6.95 -2.32
C THR A 6 -8.53 6.50 -0.86
N ARG A 7 -9.71 6.05 -0.47
CA ARG A 7 -9.97 5.55 0.87
C ARG A 7 -10.45 4.12 0.78
N VAL A 8 -10.01 3.32 1.72
CA VAL A 8 -10.38 1.92 1.79
C VAL A 8 -10.63 1.54 3.24
N ILE A 9 -11.65 0.72 3.48
CA ILE A 9 -11.97 0.20 4.80
C ILE A 9 -11.50 -1.25 4.85
N VAL A 10 -10.69 -1.57 5.84
CA VAL A 10 -10.19 -2.93 6.03
C VAL A 10 -10.33 -3.34 7.48
N ASP A 11 -10.44 -4.63 7.70
CA ASP A 11 -10.46 -5.19 9.05
C ASP A 11 -9.08 -5.08 9.68
N VAL A 12 -9.05 -4.68 10.95
CA VAL A 12 -7.83 -4.57 11.71
C VAL A 12 -7.82 -5.71 12.65
N ASP A 13 -7.80 -6.62 13.02
CA ASP A 13 -7.70 -7.69 13.98
C ASP A 13 -8.98 -8.53 14.13
N ASN A 14 -9.81 -8.57 13.11
CA ASN A 14 -11.08 -9.29 13.08
C ASN A 14 -12.15 -8.74 14.04
N THR A 15 -11.85 -7.67 14.77
CA THR A 15 -12.80 -7.10 15.72
C THR A 15 -13.20 -5.68 15.40
N SER A 16 -12.42 -5.02 14.57
CA SER A 16 -12.67 -3.63 14.20
C SER A 16 -12.25 -3.37 12.77
N GLU A 17 -12.85 -2.35 12.19
CA GLU A 17 -12.47 -1.86 10.87
C GLU A 17 -11.78 -0.53 11.02
N ALA A 18 -10.86 -0.24 10.11
CA ALA A 18 -10.23 1.08 10.02
C ALA A 18 -10.30 1.56 8.59
N GLU A 19 -10.50 2.87 8.45
CA GLU A 19 -10.42 3.52 7.15
C GLU A 19 -9.00 4.01 6.95
N PHE A 20 -8.43 3.65 5.82
CA PHE A 20 -7.11 4.11 5.40
C PHE A 20 -7.25 5.09 4.27
N ALA A 21 -6.59 6.23 4.39
CA ALA A 21 -6.39 7.13 3.27
C ALA A 21 -5.07 6.75 2.62
N VAL A 22 -5.12 6.44 1.34
CA VAL A 22 -3.92 6.08 0.59
C VAL A 22 -3.67 7.16 -0.46
N GLU A 23 -2.52 7.78 -0.36
CA GLU A 23 -2.09 8.84 -1.25
C GLU A 23 -0.98 8.31 -2.14
N VAL A 24 -1.14 8.45 -3.44
CA VAL A 24 -0.13 8.05 -4.40
C VAL A 24 0.49 9.30 -4.98
N PHE A 25 1.81 9.39 -4.92
CA PHE A 25 2.58 10.45 -5.55
C PHE A 25 2.84 10.03 -6.98
N TYR A 26 2.15 10.66 -7.91
CA TYR A 26 2.22 10.27 -9.30
C TYR A 26 3.57 10.69 -9.86
N ASN A 27 4.47 9.76 -9.91
CA ASN A 27 5.76 9.95 -10.54
C ASN A 27 5.73 9.21 -11.87
N THR A 28 5.41 9.93 -12.93
CA THR A 28 5.12 9.33 -14.22
C THR A 28 6.34 9.03 -15.05
N VAL A 29 7.48 9.49 -14.63
CA VAL A 29 8.66 9.41 -15.47
C VAL A 29 9.37 8.11 -15.20
N ASP A 30 9.42 7.24 -16.19
CA ASP A 30 10.24 6.04 -16.20
C ASP A 30 9.98 5.05 -15.08
N ASN A 31 8.77 4.99 -14.59
CA ASN A 31 8.55 4.16 -13.42
C ASN A 31 8.36 2.69 -13.72
N TYR A 32 8.05 2.34 -14.96
CA TYR A 32 7.88 0.93 -15.34
C TYR A 32 7.01 0.17 -14.34
N GLY A 33 5.94 0.81 -13.89
CA GLY A 33 5.05 0.24 -12.90
C GLY A 33 5.37 0.57 -11.45
N TRP A 34 6.41 1.34 -11.18
CA TRP A 34 6.73 1.76 -9.81
C TRP A 34 5.84 2.91 -9.36
N ILE A 35 5.32 2.78 -8.14
CA ILE A 35 4.44 3.75 -7.51
C ILE A 35 4.94 4.03 -6.11
N GLU A 36 4.98 5.30 -5.74
CA GLU A 36 5.32 5.74 -4.39
C GLU A 36 4.12 6.41 -3.76
N GLY A 37 3.98 6.29 -2.44
CA GLY A 37 2.89 6.94 -1.77
C GLY A 37 2.96 6.84 -0.27
N ARG A 38 1.85 7.19 0.36
CA ARG A 38 1.69 7.22 1.81
C ARG A 38 0.36 6.59 2.18
N ILE A 39 0.36 5.89 3.30
CA ILE A 39 -0.84 5.31 3.89
C ILE A 39 -1.05 5.95 5.25
N GLU A 40 -2.24 6.47 5.51
CA GLU A 40 -2.59 7.02 6.80
C GLU A 40 -3.85 6.35 7.33
N ILE A 41 -3.84 6.01 8.61
CA ILE A 41 -5.03 5.53 9.30
C ILE A 41 -5.78 6.76 9.79
N GLN A 42 -7.06 6.86 9.44
CA GLN A 42 -7.84 8.09 9.66
C GLN A 42 -7.86 8.54 11.12
N TYR A 43 -7.87 7.62 12.05
CA TYR A 43 -7.91 7.94 13.48
C TYR A 43 -6.71 7.36 14.23
N GLY A 44 -5.65 7.01 13.52
CA GLY A 44 -4.48 6.40 14.11
C GLY A 44 -3.27 7.32 14.09
N GLU A 45 -2.27 6.94 14.86
CA GLU A 45 -1.03 7.68 14.95
C GLU A 45 0.01 7.20 13.95
N ASN A 46 -0.21 6.06 13.32
CA ASN A 46 0.78 5.46 12.46
C ASN A 46 0.54 5.81 11.00
N SER A 47 1.58 6.29 10.37
CA SER A 47 1.61 6.55 8.93
C SER A 47 2.74 5.76 8.32
N TYR A 48 2.54 5.32 7.11
CA TYR A 48 3.53 4.52 6.39
C TYR A 48 3.82 5.14 5.04
N GLU A 49 5.06 5.03 4.60
CA GLU A 49 5.44 5.31 3.22
C GLU A 49 5.60 3.97 2.50
N PHE A 50 5.25 3.94 1.22
CA PHE A 50 5.42 2.73 0.46
C PHE A 50 5.99 3.01 -0.93
N GLU A 51 6.69 2.00 -1.45
CA GLU A 51 7.05 1.88 -2.85
C GLU A 51 6.56 0.52 -3.31
N ALA A 52 5.90 0.50 -4.46
CA ALA A 52 5.37 -0.74 -5.00
C ALA A 52 5.59 -0.81 -6.50
N LYS A 53 5.89 -2.00 -6.98
CA LYS A 53 5.87 -2.26 -8.41
C LYS A 53 4.57 -2.98 -8.73
N VAL A 54 3.72 -2.31 -9.51
CA VAL A 54 2.36 -2.76 -9.79
C VAL A 54 2.21 -2.97 -11.29
N TYR A 55 1.81 -4.16 -11.68
CA TYR A 55 1.54 -4.48 -13.07
C TYR A 55 0.06 -4.33 -13.39
N ASP A 56 -0.26 -4.18 -14.67
CA ASP A 56 -1.65 -4.05 -15.13
C ASP A 56 -2.44 -5.35 -14.98
N THR A 57 -1.75 -6.47 -14.91
CA THR A 57 -2.40 -7.78 -14.80
C THR A 57 -1.79 -8.57 -13.65
N PRO A 58 -2.58 -9.43 -13.01
CA PRO A 58 -2.08 -10.29 -11.94
C PRO A 58 -0.97 -11.23 -12.42
N SER A 59 -0.09 -11.62 -11.51
CA SER A 59 1.06 -12.46 -11.82
C SER A 59 1.29 -13.45 -10.68
N HIS A 60 1.83 -14.62 -11.02
CA HIS A 60 2.25 -15.60 -10.00
C HIS A 60 3.34 -15.07 -9.08
N ASN A 61 4.06 -14.05 -9.51
CA ASN A 61 5.08 -13.40 -8.69
C ASN A 61 4.49 -12.29 -7.83
N GLY A 62 3.22 -11.95 -8.01
CA GLY A 62 2.56 -10.94 -7.22
C GLY A 62 2.11 -11.44 -5.87
N ILE A 63 1.95 -10.53 -4.92
CA ILE A 63 1.40 -10.87 -3.59
C ILE A 63 -0.01 -11.43 -3.79
N ASP A 64 -0.26 -12.61 -3.25
CA ASP A 64 -1.54 -13.32 -3.39
C ASP A 64 -1.96 -13.49 -4.86
N ASP A 65 -0.99 -13.71 -5.75
CA ASP A 65 -1.20 -13.82 -7.18
C ASP A 65 -1.86 -12.56 -7.78
N GLY A 66 -1.60 -11.40 -7.17
CA GLY A 66 -2.15 -10.13 -7.62
C GLY A 66 -1.19 -9.32 -8.46
N CYS A 67 -1.42 -8.00 -8.48
CA CYS A 67 -0.68 -7.07 -9.34
C CYS A 67 0.61 -6.54 -8.72
N ILE A 68 0.78 -6.62 -7.40
CA ILE A 68 1.96 -6.08 -6.72
C ILE A 68 3.07 -7.12 -6.72
N SER A 69 4.14 -6.86 -7.46
CA SER A 69 5.27 -7.80 -7.54
C SER A 69 6.42 -7.43 -6.62
N LYS A 70 6.50 -6.16 -6.19
CA LYS A 70 7.47 -5.69 -5.22
C LYS A 70 6.78 -4.68 -4.32
N LEU A 71 7.08 -4.73 -3.02
CA LEU A 71 6.48 -3.83 -2.05
C LEU A 71 7.45 -3.57 -0.91
N TYR A 72 7.66 -2.29 -0.62
CA TYR A 72 8.48 -1.85 0.49
C TYR A 72 7.65 -0.85 1.29
N VAL A 73 7.41 -1.14 2.56
CA VAL A 73 6.64 -0.26 3.44
C VAL A 73 7.48 0.09 4.65
N LYS A 74 7.52 1.38 4.95
CA LYS A 74 8.29 1.91 6.07
C LYS A 74 7.37 2.69 7.00
N ASP A 75 7.54 2.45 8.31
CA ASP A 75 6.89 3.25 9.34
C ASP A 75 7.58 4.60 9.42
N ILE A 76 6.83 5.69 9.22
CA ILE A 76 7.41 7.04 9.20
C ILE A 76 7.92 7.44 10.57
N MET A 77 7.21 7.08 11.63
CA MET A 77 7.57 7.47 12.99
C MET A 77 8.90 6.89 13.43
N THR A 78 9.17 5.64 13.08
CA THR A 78 10.37 4.94 13.51
C THR A 78 11.44 4.87 12.43
N ASP A 79 11.12 5.30 11.22
CA ASP A 79 11.99 5.23 10.04
C ASP A 79 12.48 3.79 9.81
N THR A 80 11.61 2.83 10.03
CA THR A 80 11.93 1.41 9.97
C THR A 80 11.08 0.72 8.92
N GLU A 81 11.70 -0.10 8.07
CA GLU A 81 10.98 -0.94 7.13
C GLU A 81 10.19 -2.00 7.89
N VAL A 82 8.91 -2.14 7.59
CA VAL A 82 8.00 -3.06 8.29
C VAL A 82 7.41 -4.12 7.38
N ILE A 83 7.44 -3.91 6.07
CA ILE A 83 6.96 -4.88 5.08
C ILE A 83 7.95 -4.89 3.92
N GLY A 84 8.34 -6.08 3.49
CA GLY A 84 9.23 -6.24 2.34
C GLY A 84 8.88 -7.47 1.52
N TYR A 85 8.60 -7.25 0.25
CA TYR A 85 8.26 -8.30 -0.71
C TYR A 85 8.95 -8.00 -2.04
N ASP A 86 9.74 -8.94 -2.53
CA ASP A 86 10.38 -8.85 -3.84
C ASP A 86 10.25 -10.20 -4.51
N ARG A 87 9.08 -10.44 -5.12
CA ARG A 87 8.68 -11.71 -5.73
C ARG A 87 8.72 -12.87 -4.72
N GLY A 88 8.62 -12.52 -3.44
CA GLY A 88 8.62 -13.40 -2.29
C GLY A 88 8.82 -12.59 -1.04
N TRP A 89 8.30 -13.07 0.08
CA TRP A 89 8.40 -12.34 1.35
C TRP A 89 9.81 -12.42 1.93
N TYR A 90 10.38 -11.29 2.32
CA TYR A 90 11.59 -11.26 3.15
C TYR A 90 11.33 -10.51 4.47
N LEU A 91 10.24 -9.75 4.56
CA LEU A 91 9.83 -9.09 5.79
C LEU A 91 8.30 -9.06 5.83
N GLU A 92 7.72 -9.95 6.63
CA GLU A 92 6.27 -10.03 6.74
C GLU A 92 5.74 -9.07 7.79
N PRO A 93 4.47 -8.59 7.66
CA PRO A 93 3.87 -7.79 8.72
C PRO A 93 3.88 -8.51 10.07
N HIS A 94 4.06 -7.75 11.14
CA HIS A 94 4.20 -8.31 12.50
C HIS A 94 3.06 -7.95 13.44
N CYS A 95 2.18 -7.02 13.06
CA CYS A 95 1.11 -6.59 13.94
C CYS A 95 -0.15 -6.29 13.13
N PRO A 96 -1.32 -6.20 13.79
CA PRO A 96 -2.58 -5.98 13.08
C PRO A 96 -2.58 -4.72 12.20
N GLN A 97 -1.93 -3.65 12.64
CA GLN A 97 -1.86 -2.41 11.85
C GLN A 97 -1.07 -2.60 10.57
N GLU A 98 0.03 -3.33 10.63
CA GLU A 98 0.84 -3.62 9.44
C GLU A 98 0.10 -4.53 8.47
N TYR A 99 -0.60 -5.55 8.98
CA TYR A 99 -1.45 -6.38 8.13
C TYR A 99 -2.57 -5.58 7.49
N ALA A 100 -3.18 -4.66 8.23
CA ALA A 100 -4.22 -3.82 7.70
C ALA A 100 -3.69 -2.88 6.60
N ALA A 101 -2.49 -2.32 6.79
CA ALA A 101 -1.85 -1.51 5.76
C ALA A 101 -1.59 -2.32 4.50
N LEU A 102 -1.09 -3.54 4.64
CA LEU A 102 -0.89 -4.44 3.50
C LEU A 102 -2.22 -4.71 2.79
N ASN A 103 -3.28 -5.04 3.54
CA ASN A 103 -4.58 -5.32 2.95
C ASN A 103 -5.16 -4.11 2.24
N ALA A 104 -4.93 -2.91 2.76
CA ALA A 104 -5.34 -1.69 2.08
C ALA A 104 -4.66 -1.54 0.72
N LEU A 105 -3.35 -1.77 0.67
CA LEU A 105 -2.61 -1.70 -0.59
C LEU A 105 -3.05 -2.76 -1.58
N LEU A 106 -3.24 -4.00 -1.12
CA LEU A 106 -3.72 -5.07 -2.00
C LEU A 106 -5.09 -4.72 -2.56
N THR A 107 -5.99 -4.19 -1.74
CA THR A 107 -7.33 -3.83 -2.18
C THR A 107 -7.27 -2.74 -3.26
N ILE A 108 -6.51 -1.69 -3.03
CA ILE A 108 -6.51 -0.57 -3.97
C ILE A 108 -5.80 -0.86 -5.29
N PHE A 109 -4.83 -1.77 -5.30
CA PHE A 109 -4.09 -2.07 -6.53
C PHE A 109 -4.60 -3.32 -7.25
N ASP A 110 -5.30 -4.20 -6.56
CA ASP A 110 -5.84 -5.42 -7.17
C ASP A 110 -7.30 -5.27 -7.61
N THR A 111 -7.98 -4.20 -7.22
CA THR A 111 -9.37 -3.94 -7.59
C THR A 111 -9.53 -2.50 -8.09
N PRO A 112 -10.51 -2.23 -8.95
CA PRO A 112 -10.76 -0.85 -9.39
C PRO A 112 -11.15 0.06 -8.24
N GLN A 113 -10.62 1.28 -8.25
CA GLN A 113 -10.88 2.29 -7.23
C GLN A 113 -11.28 3.62 -7.86
N GLU A 114 -12.01 4.42 -7.12
CA GLU A 114 -12.23 5.81 -7.47
C GLU A 114 -11.12 6.64 -6.82
N TRP A 115 -10.39 7.36 -7.65
CA TRP A 115 -9.29 8.18 -7.19
C TRP A 115 -9.66 9.65 -7.25
N GLU A 116 -9.31 10.37 -6.20
CA GLU A 116 -9.47 11.81 -6.12
C GLU A 116 -8.14 12.48 -6.42
N VAL A 117 -8.16 13.47 -7.31
CA VAL A 117 -6.98 14.27 -7.61
C VAL A 117 -6.86 15.38 -6.58
N LEU A 118 -5.71 15.46 -5.93
CA LEU A 118 -5.50 16.38 -4.81
C LEU A 118 -4.90 17.72 -5.25
N ASP A 119 -4.40 17.82 -6.45
CA ASP A 119 -3.78 19.06 -6.91
C ASP A 119 -4.62 19.79 -7.95
#